data_670c9fcb0c8f3147cfdec1b97c5ea626
#
_entry.id   670c9fcb0c8f3147cfdec1b97c5ea626
#
_cell.length_a   1.000
_cell.length_b   1.000
_cell.length_c   1.000
_cell.angle_alpha   90.00
_cell.angle_beta   90.00
_cell.angle_gamma   90.00
#
_symmetry.space_group_name_H-M   'P 1'
#
loop_
_entity.id
_entity.type
_entity.pdbx_description
1 polymer ?
#
loop_
_entity_poly.entity_id
_entity_poly.type
_entity_poly.pdbx_seq_one_letter_code
_entity_poly.pdbx_strand_id
1 'polypeptide(L)'
;RAVRHGYKMGARQPFLYSLVPALVKEMGEAYPELKRDQARIEEVLKGEESRFFETIANGMSLLEEALAGLKGKKVLDGETAFRLHDTYGFPLDLTADVCRERGVTVDEAGFEAAMAHQREQARAAGRFKGASLLEYDGETTRFVGYDELSAQARVLALYHDGKPAQELKAGDEGVVVLDVSPFYAESGGQVGDQGHLQGQGLRFAVSDTQKIQAAVWGHHGRVEEGSLKVGDTVQAQVNTALRQKTTRNHSATHLLHKALRQVLGDHVAQKGSLVDPDHTRFDFSHNKPMTPEEIQAVEAIVNAEIRSNTATVIRQMSYDEAISAGAMALFGEKYGDVVRVVDVADTRELCGGTHVARSGEIGVFKIASEGGVAAGIRRVDGLTGEGALAWIQQQLATLAEVAAAVRAPVAEVPARVAQLQTQVKDLGRELDRVKASAASSQGQNLAAQATVLPCGAHLLVTRVDGMDAKALRATVDQLKDQLKSLVVVLASVEGNDKIQLVAGVTPDLVNTVKAGEMLGRVAAQVGGKGGGKPDFAMAGGNDVAALEGVLGLTHERLVQQLANRK
;
A
#
# COMPACT_ATOMS: atom_id res chain seq x y z
N ARG A 1 9.65 15.51 20.88
CA ARG A 1 9.33 16.18 22.18
C ARG A 1 9.14 17.69 22.02
N ALA A 2 10.03 18.42 21.34
CA ALA A 2 9.91 19.87 21.13
C ALA A 2 8.60 20.26 20.44
N VAL A 3 8.22 19.56 19.37
CA VAL A 3 6.93 19.78 18.65
C VAL A 3 5.73 19.59 19.57
N ARG A 4 5.75 18.55 20.45
CA ARG A 4 4.68 18.35 21.44
C ARG A 4 4.57 19.53 22.42
N HIS A 5 5.69 20.03 22.92
CA HIS A 5 5.66 21.22 23.80
C HIS A 5 5.10 22.42 23.06
N GLY A 6 5.52 22.66 21.82
CA GLY A 6 4.93 23.70 20.96
C GLY A 6 3.42 23.51 20.78
N TYR A 7 2.96 22.28 20.53
CA TYR A 7 1.54 21.97 20.42
C TYR A 7 0.76 22.29 21.70
N LYS A 8 1.31 21.95 22.90
CA LYS A 8 0.73 22.33 24.20
C LYS A 8 0.66 23.84 24.40
N MET A 9 1.67 24.57 23.90
CA MET A 9 1.72 26.03 23.96
C MET A 9 0.82 26.70 22.91
N GLY A 10 0.09 25.93 22.10
CA GLY A 10 -0.86 26.45 21.11
C GLY A 10 -0.36 26.47 19.69
N ALA A 11 0.87 26.04 19.40
CA ALA A 11 1.33 25.90 18.02
C ALA A 11 0.49 24.84 17.29
N ARG A 12 0.00 25.18 16.09
CA ARG A 12 -0.81 24.31 15.23
C ARG A 12 -0.22 24.15 13.84
N GLN A 13 0.97 24.71 13.64
CA GLN A 13 1.72 24.67 12.38
C GLN A 13 3.19 24.34 12.67
N PRO A 14 3.93 23.78 11.71
CA PRO A 14 5.36 23.54 11.82
C PRO A 14 6.12 24.83 12.19
N PHE A 15 7.10 24.74 13.09
CA PHE A 15 7.87 25.89 13.57
C PHE A 15 9.36 25.58 13.77
N LEU A 16 9.77 24.32 14.01
CA LEU A 16 11.18 23.99 14.26
C LEU A 16 12.07 24.29 13.06
N TYR A 17 11.57 24.05 11.85
CA TYR A 17 12.31 24.35 10.63
C TYR A 17 12.72 25.82 10.54
N SER A 18 11.92 26.73 11.10
CA SER A 18 12.24 28.17 11.10
C SER A 18 13.41 28.55 12.01
N LEU A 19 13.88 27.64 12.86
CA LEU A 19 15.07 27.84 13.72
C LEU A 19 16.36 27.50 12.99
N VAL A 20 16.31 26.82 11.85
CA VAL A 20 17.50 26.39 11.10
C VAL A 20 18.37 27.57 10.66
N PRO A 21 17.86 28.69 10.15
CA PRO A 21 18.68 29.84 9.80
C PRO A 21 19.49 30.41 11.02
N ALA A 22 18.86 30.44 12.20
CA ALA A 22 19.54 30.88 13.41
C ALA A 22 20.66 29.90 13.81
N LEU A 23 20.39 28.57 13.72
CA LEU A 23 21.41 27.55 13.98
C LEU A 23 22.60 27.66 13.01
N VAL A 24 22.33 27.87 11.72
CA VAL A 24 23.35 28.05 10.68
C VAL A 24 24.21 29.29 10.97
N LYS A 25 23.59 30.37 11.43
CA LYS A 25 24.30 31.60 11.79
C LYS A 25 25.27 31.37 12.95
N GLU A 26 24.85 30.65 13.98
CA GLU A 26 25.65 30.44 15.20
C GLU A 26 26.70 29.33 15.06
N MET A 27 26.39 28.26 14.32
CA MET A 27 27.23 27.06 14.26
C MET A 27 27.80 26.76 12.87
N GLY A 28 27.36 27.46 11.83
CA GLY A 28 27.76 27.15 10.45
C GLY A 28 29.22 27.40 10.10
N GLU A 29 30.01 28.09 10.94
CA GLU A 29 31.46 28.17 10.77
C GLU A 29 32.16 26.90 11.24
N ALA A 30 31.70 26.33 12.36
CA ALA A 30 32.23 25.08 12.91
C ALA A 30 31.73 23.84 12.13
N TYR A 31 30.57 23.96 11.52
CA TYR A 31 29.88 22.87 10.77
C TYR A 31 29.46 23.38 9.39
N PRO A 32 30.37 23.42 8.40
CA PRO A 32 30.12 23.98 7.06
C PRO A 32 28.96 23.28 6.31
N GLU A 33 28.69 22.01 6.62
CA GLU A 33 27.57 21.22 6.08
C GLU A 33 26.22 21.87 6.42
N LEU A 34 26.06 22.54 7.54
CA LEU A 34 24.84 23.27 7.90
C LEU A 34 24.54 24.39 6.91
N LYS A 35 25.56 25.11 6.44
CA LYS A 35 25.42 26.16 5.43
C LYS A 35 25.08 25.56 4.06
N ARG A 36 25.80 24.50 3.69
CA ARG A 36 25.60 23.83 2.39
C ARG A 36 24.20 23.22 2.26
N ASP A 37 23.71 22.57 3.32
CA ASP A 37 22.48 21.76 3.27
C ASP A 37 21.27 22.48 3.92
N GLN A 38 21.37 23.79 4.24
CA GLN A 38 20.35 24.55 4.98
C GLN A 38 18.95 24.39 4.38
N ALA A 39 18.77 24.66 3.10
CA ALA A 39 17.45 24.62 2.45
C ALA A 39 16.81 23.22 2.55
N ARG A 40 17.63 22.18 2.41
CA ARG A 40 17.19 20.80 2.54
C ARG A 40 16.81 20.45 3.97
N ILE A 41 17.61 20.88 4.96
CA ILE A 41 17.30 20.66 6.39
C ILE A 41 15.95 21.29 6.73
N GLU A 42 15.71 22.53 6.26
CA GLU A 42 14.43 23.22 6.44
C GLU A 42 13.26 22.46 5.80
N GLU A 43 13.41 21.98 4.55
CA GLU A 43 12.38 21.21 3.84
C GLU A 43 12.05 19.89 4.58
N VAL A 44 13.09 19.15 4.99
CA VAL A 44 12.94 17.88 5.71
C VAL A 44 12.25 18.09 7.05
N LEU A 45 12.74 19.03 7.85
CA LEU A 45 12.14 19.34 9.16
C LEU A 45 10.70 19.78 9.03
N LYS A 46 10.38 20.67 8.07
CA LYS A 46 9.01 21.12 7.83
C LYS A 46 8.09 19.97 7.45
N GLY A 47 8.57 19.07 6.59
CA GLY A 47 7.80 17.87 6.18
C GLY A 47 7.54 16.91 7.33
N GLU A 48 8.57 16.62 8.14
CA GLU A 48 8.46 15.76 9.33
C GLU A 48 7.55 16.39 10.40
N GLU A 49 7.69 17.69 10.66
CA GLU A 49 6.82 18.40 11.58
C GLU A 49 5.36 18.35 11.14
N SER A 50 5.08 18.58 9.85
CA SER A 50 3.72 18.56 9.31
C SER A 50 3.06 17.20 9.53
N ARG A 51 3.75 16.10 9.17
CA ARG A 51 3.28 14.72 9.42
C ARG A 51 3.09 14.44 10.89
N PHE A 52 4.00 14.94 11.74
CA PHE A 52 3.90 14.73 13.17
C PHE A 52 2.75 15.51 13.80
N PHE A 53 2.44 16.73 13.31
CA PHE A 53 1.25 17.47 13.75
C PHE A 53 -0.05 16.73 13.40
N GLU A 54 -0.14 16.11 12.22
CA GLU A 54 -1.28 15.26 11.84
C GLU A 54 -1.38 14.03 12.76
N THR A 55 -0.24 13.37 13.02
CA THR A 55 -0.16 12.23 13.94
C THR A 55 -0.60 12.62 15.35
N ILE A 56 -0.12 13.77 15.87
CA ILE A 56 -0.53 14.26 17.20
C ILE A 56 -2.03 14.55 17.21
N ALA A 57 -2.56 15.24 16.22
CA ALA A 57 -3.98 15.61 16.18
C ALA A 57 -4.88 14.36 16.19
N ASN A 58 -4.59 13.39 15.33
CA ASN A 58 -5.35 12.15 15.23
C ASN A 58 -5.17 11.27 16.49
N GLY A 59 -3.92 11.08 16.94
CA GLY A 59 -3.61 10.28 18.11
C GLY A 59 -4.22 10.85 19.41
N MET A 60 -4.21 12.17 19.58
CA MET A 60 -4.85 12.83 20.71
C MET A 60 -6.37 12.62 20.73
N SER A 61 -7.04 12.74 19.57
CA SER A 61 -8.48 12.50 19.47
C SER A 61 -8.84 11.07 19.89
N LEU A 62 -8.09 10.08 19.36
CA LEU A 62 -8.30 8.67 19.68
C LEU A 62 -7.99 8.34 21.15
N LEU A 63 -6.93 8.94 21.69
CA LEU A 63 -6.58 8.77 23.10
C LEU A 63 -7.65 9.39 24.01
N GLU A 64 -8.20 10.55 23.65
CA GLU A 64 -9.29 11.18 24.39
C GLU A 64 -10.56 10.34 24.41
N GLU A 65 -10.91 9.74 23.29
CA GLU A 65 -12.04 8.78 23.21
C GLU A 65 -11.78 7.54 24.08
N ALA A 66 -10.56 6.98 24.04
CA ALA A 66 -10.20 5.83 24.87
C ALA A 66 -10.24 6.18 26.37
N LEU A 67 -9.74 7.34 26.77
CA LEU A 67 -9.77 7.82 28.16
C LEU A 67 -11.20 8.08 28.64
N ALA A 68 -12.07 8.64 27.81
CA ALA A 68 -13.49 8.81 28.11
C ALA A 68 -14.20 7.46 28.31
N GLY A 69 -13.77 6.42 27.57
CA GLY A 69 -14.28 5.06 27.67
C GLY A 69 -13.89 4.30 28.94
N LEU A 70 -12.92 4.78 29.72
CA LEU A 70 -12.41 4.08 30.92
C LEU A 70 -13.41 4.01 32.08
N LYS A 71 -14.49 4.84 32.08
CA LYS A 71 -15.58 4.83 33.11
C LYS A 71 -15.07 4.75 34.56
N GLY A 72 -13.99 5.48 34.88
CA GLY A 72 -13.37 5.55 36.19
C GLY A 72 -12.23 4.57 36.47
N LYS A 73 -11.84 3.72 35.53
CA LYS A 73 -10.59 2.95 35.61
C LYS A 73 -9.40 3.91 35.47
N LYS A 74 -8.35 3.64 36.24
CA LYS A 74 -7.14 4.50 36.25
C LYS A 74 -5.98 3.93 35.41
N VAL A 75 -6.24 2.92 34.58
CA VAL A 75 -5.24 2.26 33.74
C VAL A 75 -5.77 2.17 32.31
N LEU A 76 -5.03 2.71 31.36
CA LEU A 76 -5.23 2.49 29.93
C LEU A 76 -4.60 1.14 29.57
N ASP A 77 -5.34 0.27 28.91
CA ASP A 77 -4.85 -1.06 28.53
C ASP A 77 -3.73 -0.99 27.48
N GLY A 78 -2.82 -1.98 27.55
CA GLY A 78 -1.63 -2.05 26.71
C GLY A 78 -1.95 -2.25 25.23
N GLU A 79 -3.06 -2.92 24.90
CA GLU A 79 -3.49 -3.14 23.50
C GLU A 79 -3.95 -1.84 22.83
N THR A 80 -4.69 -0.99 23.56
CA THR A 80 -5.05 0.35 23.10
C THR A 80 -3.81 1.23 22.90
N ALA A 81 -2.84 1.19 23.85
CA ALA A 81 -1.58 1.90 23.71
C ALA A 81 -0.75 1.38 22.52
N PHE A 82 -0.73 0.06 22.30
CA PHE A 82 -0.07 -0.56 21.15
C PHE A 82 -0.73 -0.11 19.83
N ARG A 83 -2.05 -0.12 19.72
CA ARG A 83 -2.77 0.33 18.52
C ARG A 83 -2.51 1.80 18.20
N LEU A 84 -2.44 2.67 19.21
CA LEU A 84 -2.05 4.08 19.03
C LEU A 84 -0.63 4.20 18.47
N HIS A 85 0.30 3.37 18.96
CA HIS A 85 1.69 3.38 18.50
C HIS A 85 1.86 2.76 17.12
N ASP A 86 1.36 1.54 16.90
CA ASP A 86 1.61 0.73 15.70
C ASP A 86 0.80 1.21 14.48
N THR A 87 -0.50 1.47 14.69
CA THR A 87 -1.41 1.83 13.59
C THR A 87 -1.41 3.32 13.30
N TYR A 88 -1.33 4.16 14.32
CA TYR A 88 -1.47 5.61 14.18
C TYR A 88 -0.16 6.37 14.38
N GLY A 89 0.94 5.68 14.68
CA GLY A 89 2.25 6.29 14.87
C GLY A 89 2.35 7.22 16.09
N PHE A 90 1.41 7.12 17.05
CA PHE A 90 1.40 7.98 18.23
C PHE A 90 2.28 7.36 19.34
N PRO A 91 3.43 7.96 19.67
CA PRO A 91 4.43 7.34 20.52
C PRO A 91 3.93 7.02 21.95
N LEU A 92 4.38 5.88 22.49
CA LEU A 92 4.01 5.43 23.84
C LEU A 92 4.34 6.48 24.92
N ASP A 93 5.51 7.14 24.83
CA ASP A 93 5.91 8.16 25.79
C ASP A 93 4.96 9.38 25.78
N LEU A 94 4.39 9.72 24.62
CA LEU A 94 3.35 10.75 24.52
C LEU A 94 2.03 10.26 25.11
N THR A 95 1.63 9.03 24.86
CA THR A 95 0.44 8.39 25.45
C THR A 95 0.56 8.40 26.97
N ALA A 96 1.70 7.93 27.52
CA ALA A 96 1.95 7.89 28.96
C ALA A 96 1.92 9.28 29.62
N ASP A 97 2.49 10.29 28.94
CA ASP A 97 2.49 11.67 29.46
C ASP A 97 1.08 12.26 29.52
N VAL A 98 0.26 12.04 28.48
CA VAL A 98 -1.13 12.52 28.46
C VAL A 98 -1.98 11.79 29.51
N CYS A 99 -1.80 10.48 29.64
CA CYS A 99 -2.45 9.69 30.68
C CYS A 99 -2.10 10.19 32.08
N ARG A 100 -0.82 10.44 32.35
CA ARG A 100 -0.32 10.96 33.65
C ARG A 100 -0.95 12.30 34.00
N GLU A 101 -1.10 13.22 33.04
CA GLU A 101 -1.76 14.51 33.25
C GLU A 101 -3.23 14.38 33.66
N ARG A 102 -3.87 13.25 33.31
CA ARG A 102 -5.27 12.93 33.66
C ARG A 102 -5.41 11.94 34.82
N GLY A 103 -4.30 11.64 35.52
CA GLY A 103 -4.28 10.70 36.66
C GLY A 103 -4.53 9.25 36.25
N VAL A 104 -4.22 8.88 35.00
CA VAL A 104 -4.30 7.53 34.44
C VAL A 104 -2.88 7.01 34.20
N THR A 105 -2.64 5.73 34.43
CA THR A 105 -1.40 5.02 34.06
C THR A 105 -1.61 4.20 32.80
N VAL A 106 -0.53 3.83 32.13
CA VAL A 106 -0.57 2.93 30.96
C VAL A 106 -0.10 1.55 31.39
N ASP A 107 -0.75 0.50 30.91
CA ASP A 107 -0.29 -0.89 31.05
C ASP A 107 0.88 -1.14 30.09
N GLU A 108 2.11 -0.79 30.54
CA GLU A 108 3.33 -0.97 29.76
C GLU A 108 3.64 -2.45 29.52
N ALA A 109 3.30 -3.34 30.47
CA ALA A 109 3.52 -4.77 30.32
C ALA A 109 2.64 -5.37 29.20
N GLY A 110 1.38 -4.97 29.14
CA GLY A 110 0.47 -5.33 28.04
C GLY A 110 0.92 -4.78 26.69
N PHE A 111 1.44 -3.56 26.66
CA PHE A 111 2.03 -2.96 25.45
C PHE A 111 3.24 -3.76 24.95
N GLU A 112 4.19 -4.10 25.84
CA GLU A 112 5.38 -4.89 25.46
C GLU A 112 5.03 -6.30 24.98
N ALA A 113 4.01 -6.93 25.58
CA ALA A 113 3.50 -8.22 25.12
C ALA A 113 2.93 -8.13 23.70
N ALA A 114 2.13 -7.11 23.40
CA ALA A 114 1.59 -6.87 22.05
C ALA A 114 2.71 -6.60 21.03
N MET A 115 3.72 -5.80 21.38
CA MET A 115 4.90 -5.53 20.57
C MET A 115 5.73 -6.81 20.31
N ALA A 116 5.89 -7.68 21.31
CA ALA A 116 6.60 -8.95 21.16
C ALA A 116 5.86 -9.89 20.20
N HIS A 117 4.55 -9.99 20.32
CA HIS A 117 3.71 -10.77 19.43
C HIS A 117 3.80 -10.30 17.97
N GLN A 118 3.74 -8.98 17.72
CA GLN A 118 3.92 -8.41 16.38
C GLN A 118 5.31 -8.75 15.80
N ARG A 119 6.38 -8.60 16.61
CA ARG A 119 7.75 -8.97 16.18
C ARG A 119 7.85 -10.45 15.83
N GLU A 120 7.21 -11.32 16.58
CA GLU A 120 7.18 -12.77 16.31
C GLU A 120 6.43 -13.08 15.01
N GLN A 121 5.28 -12.46 14.77
CA GLN A 121 4.54 -12.57 13.51
C GLN A 121 5.36 -12.06 12.33
N ALA A 122 6.04 -10.91 12.47
CA ALA A 122 6.92 -10.37 11.44
C ALA A 122 8.10 -11.29 11.13
N ARG A 123 8.70 -11.94 12.16
CA ARG A 123 9.76 -12.96 11.99
C ARG A 123 9.24 -14.22 11.33
N ALA A 124 8.05 -14.70 11.69
CA ALA A 124 7.43 -15.87 11.09
C ALA A 124 7.04 -15.64 9.62
N ALA A 125 6.63 -14.41 9.26
CA ALA A 125 6.34 -14.01 7.90
C ALA A 125 7.62 -13.78 7.06
N GLY A 126 8.74 -13.44 7.71
CA GLY A 126 10.05 -13.32 7.07
C GLY A 126 10.59 -14.70 6.72
N ARG A 127 10.86 -14.94 5.43
CA ARG A 127 11.51 -16.19 4.93
C ARG A 127 12.97 -16.38 5.38
N PHE A 128 13.48 -15.57 6.29
CA PHE A 128 14.77 -15.77 6.92
C PHE A 128 14.68 -16.94 7.91
N LYS A 129 14.81 -18.16 7.40
CA LYS A 129 15.37 -19.25 8.22
C LYS A 129 16.80 -18.80 8.53
N GLY A 130 17.05 -18.43 9.78
CA GLY A 130 18.40 -18.13 10.23
C GLY A 130 19.29 -19.29 9.79
N ALA A 131 20.29 -19.00 8.96
CA ALA A 131 21.31 -19.98 8.64
C ALA A 131 21.88 -20.45 9.99
N SER A 132 21.68 -21.72 10.33
CA SER A 132 22.44 -22.31 11.44
C SER A 132 23.89 -22.07 11.08
N LEU A 133 24.66 -21.42 11.96
CA LEU A 133 26.08 -21.21 11.77
C LEU A 133 26.72 -22.59 11.61
N LEU A 134 27.00 -22.95 10.35
CA LEU A 134 27.71 -24.18 10.07
C LEU A 134 29.16 -24.01 10.56
N GLU A 135 29.63 -24.90 11.44
CA GLU A 135 30.99 -24.89 11.88
C GLU A 135 31.87 -25.57 10.81
N TYR A 136 32.88 -24.84 10.33
CA TYR A 136 33.85 -25.34 9.35
C TYR A 136 35.24 -24.81 9.68
N ASP A 137 36.22 -25.71 9.71
CA ASP A 137 37.62 -25.43 10.05
C ASP A 137 38.62 -25.93 8.98
N GLY A 138 38.11 -26.27 7.78
CA GLY A 138 38.90 -26.78 6.67
C GLY A 138 39.48 -25.70 5.74
N GLU A 139 39.85 -26.12 4.53
CA GLU A 139 40.42 -25.30 3.46
C GLU A 139 39.39 -24.27 2.97
N THR A 140 39.86 -23.08 2.55
CA THR A 140 39.01 -22.01 1.97
C THR A 140 38.61 -22.32 0.54
N THR A 141 37.49 -21.76 0.11
CA THR A 141 37.02 -21.80 -1.29
C THR A 141 37.74 -20.78 -2.13
N ARG A 142 38.38 -21.17 -3.24
CA ARG A 142 38.91 -20.27 -4.25
C ARG A 142 37.82 -19.89 -5.27
N PHE A 143 37.40 -18.64 -5.28
CA PHE A 143 36.42 -18.15 -6.23
C PHE A 143 37.01 -17.85 -7.60
N VAL A 144 36.43 -18.41 -8.66
CA VAL A 144 36.81 -18.18 -10.05
C VAL A 144 35.71 -17.59 -10.90
N GLY A 145 34.53 -17.37 -10.32
CA GLY A 145 33.29 -17.03 -11.02
C GLY A 145 33.19 -15.60 -11.56
N TYR A 146 34.26 -14.79 -11.51
CA TYR A 146 34.31 -13.57 -12.28
C TYR A 146 34.58 -13.83 -13.76
N ASP A 147 35.43 -14.84 -14.05
CA ASP A 147 35.92 -15.15 -15.39
C ASP A 147 35.36 -16.50 -15.91
N GLU A 148 35.07 -17.44 -15.03
CA GLU A 148 34.67 -18.79 -15.36
C GLU A 148 33.25 -19.10 -14.79
N LEU A 149 32.39 -19.68 -15.61
CA LEU A 149 31.05 -20.15 -15.20
C LEU A 149 31.00 -21.65 -14.92
N SER A 150 32.14 -22.34 -15.08
CA SER A 150 32.27 -23.76 -14.87
C SER A 150 33.68 -24.08 -14.40
N ALA A 151 33.83 -24.94 -13.41
CA ALA A 151 35.13 -25.36 -12.87
C ALA A 151 35.08 -26.80 -12.38
N GLN A 152 36.21 -27.52 -12.50
CA GLN A 152 36.40 -28.79 -11.80
C GLN A 152 36.73 -28.49 -10.32
N ALA A 153 36.05 -29.12 -9.40
CA ALA A 153 36.16 -28.85 -7.98
C ALA A 153 36.16 -30.14 -7.15
N ARG A 154 36.85 -30.12 -6.02
CA ARG A 154 36.84 -31.19 -5.02
C ARG A 154 35.89 -30.83 -3.88
N VAL A 155 35.08 -31.78 -3.43
CA VAL A 155 34.20 -31.66 -2.28
C VAL A 155 35.02 -31.69 -0.99
N LEU A 156 35.04 -30.57 -0.26
CA LEU A 156 35.77 -30.45 1.01
C LEU A 156 34.94 -30.89 2.21
N ALA A 157 33.64 -30.52 2.22
CA ALA A 157 32.71 -30.88 3.29
C ALA A 157 31.27 -30.97 2.77
N LEU A 158 30.49 -31.77 3.48
CA LEU A 158 29.06 -31.94 3.28
C LEU A 158 28.31 -31.70 4.59
N TYR A 159 27.11 -31.10 4.50
CA TYR A 159 26.20 -30.94 5.63
C TYR A 159 24.82 -31.44 5.26
N HIS A 160 24.19 -32.19 6.16
CA HIS A 160 22.79 -32.61 6.06
C HIS A 160 22.07 -32.19 7.34
N ASP A 161 20.93 -31.52 7.23
CA ASP A 161 20.19 -30.96 8.36
C ASP A 161 21.07 -30.11 9.32
N GLY A 162 22.02 -29.34 8.75
CA GLY A 162 22.93 -28.49 9.52
C GLY A 162 24.05 -29.24 10.26
N LYS A 163 24.23 -30.54 10.05
CA LYS A 163 25.28 -31.36 10.67
C LYS A 163 26.26 -31.86 9.62
N PRO A 164 27.56 -32.01 9.97
CA PRO A 164 28.55 -32.63 9.10
C PRO A 164 28.12 -34.01 8.65
N ALA A 165 28.27 -34.31 7.36
CA ALA A 165 27.98 -35.60 6.74
C ALA A 165 29.15 -36.07 5.87
N GLN A 166 29.29 -37.39 5.68
CA GLN A 166 30.30 -37.95 4.77
C GLN A 166 29.74 -38.25 3.38
N GLU A 167 28.42 -38.38 3.27
CA GLU A 167 27.71 -38.70 2.04
C GLU A 167 26.30 -38.04 2.05
N LEU A 168 25.87 -37.55 0.89
CA LEU A 168 24.47 -37.16 0.59
C LEU A 168 23.95 -38.10 -0.51
N LYS A 169 22.73 -38.62 -0.38
CA LYS A 169 22.09 -39.56 -1.32
C LYS A 169 20.98 -38.88 -2.11
N ALA A 170 20.59 -39.51 -3.21
CA ALA A 170 19.47 -39.02 -4.01
C ALA A 170 18.23 -38.71 -3.14
N GLY A 171 17.74 -37.52 -3.25
CA GLY A 171 16.65 -36.97 -2.45
C GLY A 171 17.06 -36.13 -1.25
N ASP A 172 18.30 -36.25 -0.77
CA ASP A 172 18.80 -35.48 0.37
C ASP A 172 18.99 -34.00 0.00
N GLU A 173 18.57 -33.10 0.89
CA GLU A 173 18.96 -31.70 0.88
C GLU A 173 20.21 -31.50 1.73
N GLY A 174 21.10 -30.63 1.27
CA GLY A 174 22.35 -30.39 2.00
C GLY A 174 23.13 -29.19 1.52
N VAL A 175 24.28 -28.99 2.17
CA VAL A 175 25.23 -27.94 1.82
C VAL A 175 26.55 -28.55 1.43
N VAL A 176 27.11 -28.13 0.30
CA VAL A 176 28.38 -28.63 -0.23
C VAL A 176 29.42 -27.52 -0.17
N VAL A 177 30.58 -27.79 0.41
CA VAL A 177 31.76 -26.91 0.38
C VAL A 177 32.75 -27.44 -0.64
N LEU A 178 33.22 -26.54 -1.53
CA LEU A 178 34.15 -26.84 -2.60
C LEU A 178 35.49 -26.11 -2.41
N ASP A 179 36.59 -26.69 -2.88
CA ASP A 179 37.92 -26.04 -2.92
C ASP A 179 37.98 -24.92 -3.96
N VAL A 180 37.30 -25.09 -5.09
CA VAL A 180 37.17 -24.12 -6.16
C VAL A 180 35.70 -23.93 -6.51
N SER A 181 35.24 -22.68 -6.65
CA SER A 181 33.84 -22.43 -7.01
C SER A 181 33.71 -21.34 -8.05
N PRO A 182 32.93 -21.57 -9.15
CA PRO A 182 32.50 -20.54 -10.07
C PRO A 182 31.21 -19.81 -9.58
N PHE A 183 30.57 -20.31 -8.51
CA PHE A 183 29.33 -19.74 -7.98
C PHE A 183 29.62 -18.49 -7.15
N TYR A 184 28.92 -17.41 -7.39
CA TYR A 184 28.93 -16.22 -6.56
C TYR A 184 28.13 -16.51 -5.29
N ALA A 185 28.72 -16.32 -4.11
CA ALA A 185 28.01 -16.42 -2.85
C ALA A 185 27.35 -15.06 -2.51
N GLU A 186 26.10 -15.10 -2.02
CA GLU A 186 25.32 -13.92 -1.68
C GLU A 186 26.13 -12.89 -0.90
N SER A 187 26.21 -11.68 -1.43
CA SER A 187 26.95 -10.57 -0.82
C SER A 187 26.55 -9.24 -1.46
N GLY A 188 26.60 -8.13 -0.68
CA GLY A 188 26.40 -6.77 -1.21
C GLY A 188 25.05 -6.56 -1.90
N GLY A 189 24.02 -7.32 -1.50
CA GLY A 189 22.69 -7.24 -2.09
C GLY A 189 22.48 -8.09 -3.36
N GLN A 190 23.55 -8.69 -3.95
CA GLN A 190 23.40 -9.66 -5.02
C GLN A 190 23.16 -11.05 -4.44
N VAL A 191 22.11 -11.74 -4.92
CA VAL A 191 21.79 -13.12 -4.54
C VAL A 191 22.88 -14.12 -4.93
N GLY A 192 22.93 -15.26 -4.26
CA GLY A 192 23.81 -16.37 -4.61
C GLY A 192 23.43 -17.01 -5.93
N ASP A 193 24.42 -17.58 -6.60
CA ASP A 193 24.21 -18.29 -7.85
C ASP A 193 23.54 -19.65 -7.64
N GLN A 194 22.84 -20.05 -8.69
CA GLN A 194 22.24 -21.37 -8.85
C GLN A 194 22.91 -22.13 -9.98
N GLY A 195 22.77 -23.46 -9.95
CA GLY A 195 23.33 -24.32 -11.02
C GLY A 195 23.39 -25.77 -10.61
N HIS A 196 24.45 -26.48 -11.01
CA HIS A 196 24.59 -27.91 -10.75
C HIS A 196 26.01 -28.28 -10.44
N LEU A 197 26.18 -29.33 -9.56
CA LEU A 197 27.40 -30.09 -9.43
C LEU A 197 27.16 -31.45 -10.10
N GLN A 198 28.05 -31.85 -11.01
CA GLN A 198 27.89 -33.06 -11.81
C GLN A 198 29.13 -33.97 -11.67
N GLY A 199 28.92 -35.28 -11.59
CA GLY A 199 29.93 -36.34 -11.57
C GLY A 199 29.44 -37.55 -12.33
N GLN A 200 30.20 -38.69 -12.24
CA GLN A 200 29.74 -39.95 -12.84
C GLN A 200 28.50 -40.48 -12.11
N GLY A 201 27.33 -40.37 -12.77
CA GLY A 201 26.07 -40.81 -12.20
C GLY A 201 25.57 -39.94 -11.02
N LEU A 202 26.11 -38.75 -10.88
CA LEU A 202 25.79 -37.80 -9.82
C LEU A 202 25.28 -36.50 -10.42
N ARG A 203 24.17 -35.99 -9.89
CA ARG A 203 23.68 -34.63 -10.10
C ARG A 203 23.17 -34.02 -8.80
N PHE A 204 23.77 -32.91 -8.41
CA PHE A 204 23.32 -32.10 -7.27
C PHE A 204 22.86 -30.75 -7.81
N ALA A 205 21.59 -30.40 -7.60
CA ALA A 205 21.04 -29.11 -7.98
C ALA A 205 21.35 -28.07 -6.90
N VAL A 206 22.13 -27.05 -7.25
CA VAL A 206 22.41 -25.90 -6.38
C VAL A 206 21.29 -24.88 -6.54
N SER A 207 20.54 -24.66 -5.48
CA SER A 207 19.44 -23.69 -5.44
C SER A 207 19.86 -22.33 -4.91
N ASP A 208 20.97 -22.25 -4.17
CA ASP A 208 21.52 -21.01 -3.60
C ASP A 208 22.98 -21.20 -3.18
N THR A 209 23.74 -20.12 -3.15
CA THR A 209 25.13 -20.11 -2.67
C THR A 209 25.33 -19.03 -1.63
N GLN A 210 25.71 -19.43 -0.42
CA GLN A 210 25.84 -18.57 0.76
C GLN A 210 27.25 -18.61 1.33
N LYS A 211 27.68 -17.53 1.99
CA LYS A 211 28.92 -17.54 2.76
C LYS A 211 28.72 -18.24 4.10
N ILE A 212 29.46 -19.35 4.34
CA ILE A 212 29.56 -19.95 5.68
C ILE A 212 30.53 -19.12 6.52
N GLN A 213 31.66 -18.72 5.91
CA GLN A 213 32.65 -17.80 6.45
C GLN A 213 33.13 -16.86 5.33
N ALA A 214 33.92 -15.86 5.65
CA ALA A 214 34.40 -14.86 4.70
C ALA A 214 35.01 -15.47 3.41
N ALA A 215 35.70 -16.59 3.50
CA ALA A 215 36.34 -17.27 2.39
C ALA A 215 35.87 -18.74 2.23
N VAL A 216 34.73 -19.12 2.79
CA VAL A 216 34.16 -20.46 2.69
C VAL A 216 32.71 -20.37 2.22
N TRP A 217 32.42 -21.01 1.10
CA TRP A 217 31.12 -20.92 0.45
C TRP A 217 30.36 -22.22 0.50
N GLY A 218 29.11 -22.16 0.93
CA GLY A 218 28.17 -23.28 0.98
C GLY A 218 27.23 -23.25 -0.20
N HIS A 219 27.25 -24.31 -1.00
CA HIS A 219 26.34 -24.53 -2.09
C HIS A 219 25.14 -25.31 -1.55
N HIS A 220 24.03 -24.62 -1.34
CA HIS A 220 22.78 -25.19 -0.83
C HIS A 220 22.00 -25.85 -1.96
N GLY A 221 21.47 -27.05 -1.73
CA GLY A 221 20.75 -27.73 -2.79
C GLY A 221 20.31 -29.14 -2.43
N ARG A 222 20.02 -29.92 -3.48
CA ARG A 222 19.51 -31.29 -3.35
C ARG A 222 20.21 -32.24 -4.31
N VAL A 223 20.50 -33.46 -3.86
CA VAL A 223 20.95 -34.55 -4.74
C VAL A 223 19.76 -35.03 -5.57
N GLU A 224 19.81 -34.81 -6.90
CA GLU A 224 18.77 -35.27 -7.84
C GLU A 224 19.04 -36.74 -8.24
N GLU A 225 20.32 -37.08 -8.47
CA GLU A 225 20.71 -38.39 -8.93
C GLU A 225 22.02 -38.85 -8.24
N GLY A 226 22.12 -40.10 -7.91
CA GLY A 226 23.30 -40.73 -7.35
C GLY A 226 23.57 -40.40 -5.89
N SER A 227 24.86 -40.32 -5.53
CA SER A 227 25.32 -39.89 -4.21
C SER A 227 26.57 -39.04 -4.32
N LEU A 228 26.77 -38.12 -3.36
CA LEU A 228 27.89 -37.19 -3.28
C LEU A 228 28.65 -37.43 -1.97
N LYS A 229 29.97 -37.61 -2.04
CA LYS A 229 30.85 -37.90 -0.89
C LYS A 229 31.94 -36.83 -0.72
N VAL A 230 32.40 -36.68 0.51
CA VAL A 230 33.59 -35.86 0.79
C VAL A 230 34.78 -36.44 0.02
N GLY A 231 35.55 -35.61 -0.65
CA GLY A 231 36.69 -35.97 -1.52
C GLY A 231 36.33 -36.20 -2.99
N ASP A 232 35.05 -36.32 -3.34
CA ASP A 232 34.66 -36.48 -4.75
C ASP A 232 35.07 -35.27 -5.58
N THR A 233 35.37 -35.54 -6.85
CA THR A 233 35.62 -34.50 -7.86
C THR A 233 34.36 -34.30 -8.69
N VAL A 234 33.91 -33.07 -8.76
CA VAL A 234 32.70 -32.69 -9.49
C VAL A 234 32.96 -31.55 -10.49
N GLN A 235 32.16 -31.48 -11.54
CA GLN A 235 32.08 -30.32 -12.41
C GLN A 235 31.04 -29.37 -11.84
N ALA A 236 31.49 -28.26 -11.30
CA ALA A 236 30.64 -27.19 -10.79
C ALA A 236 30.27 -26.28 -11.95
N GLN A 237 28.97 -26.09 -12.22
CA GLN A 237 28.46 -25.29 -13.35
C GLN A 237 27.35 -24.36 -12.92
N VAL A 238 27.58 -23.06 -13.09
CA VAL A 238 26.60 -22.00 -12.81
C VAL A 238 25.51 -21.99 -13.88
N ASN A 239 24.29 -21.71 -13.50
CA ASN A 239 23.21 -21.42 -14.43
C ASN A 239 23.49 -20.09 -15.16
N THR A 240 24.05 -20.21 -16.34
CA THR A 240 24.48 -19.06 -17.16
C THR A 240 23.36 -18.07 -17.44
N ALA A 241 22.14 -18.56 -17.69
CA ALA A 241 21.00 -17.70 -17.99
C ALA A 241 20.60 -16.82 -16.79
N LEU A 242 20.55 -17.41 -15.59
CA LEU A 242 20.25 -16.67 -14.36
C LEU A 242 21.38 -15.69 -14.01
N ARG A 243 22.65 -16.14 -14.09
CA ARG A 243 23.81 -15.27 -13.85
C ARG A 243 23.81 -14.06 -14.80
N GLN A 244 23.53 -14.23 -16.09
CA GLN A 244 23.48 -13.14 -17.05
C GLN A 244 22.38 -12.13 -16.70
N LYS A 245 21.20 -12.59 -16.28
CA LYS A 245 20.12 -11.71 -15.80
C LYS A 245 20.56 -10.92 -14.56
N THR A 246 21.14 -11.61 -13.57
CA THR A 246 21.64 -10.98 -12.34
C THR A 246 22.73 -9.93 -12.64
N THR A 247 23.70 -10.22 -13.52
CA THR A 247 24.76 -9.25 -13.88
C THR A 247 24.20 -8.01 -14.56
N ARG A 248 23.17 -8.16 -15.41
CA ARG A 248 22.48 -7.03 -16.04
C ARG A 248 21.81 -6.15 -14.99
N ASN A 249 21.05 -6.76 -14.07
CA ASN A 249 20.38 -6.06 -12.99
C ASN A 249 21.37 -5.38 -12.04
N HIS A 250 22.50 -6.03 -11.72
CA HIS A 250 23.52 -5.44 -10.87
C HIS A 250 24.19 -4.24 -11.52
N SER A 251 24.59 -4.37 -12.78
CA SER A 251 25.21 -3.27 -13.51
C SER A 251 24.24 -2.09 -13.70
N ALA A 252 22.96 -2.37 -13.94
CA ALA A 252 21.94 -1.33 -14.00
C ALA A 252 21.73 -0.62 -12.65
N THR A 253 21.96 -1.30 -11.53
CA THR A 253 21.85 -0.69 -10.18
C THR A 253 22.86 0.44 -10.00
N HIS A 254 24.10 0.29 -10.49
CA HIS A 254 25.10 1.35 -10.46
C HIS A 254 24.68 2.56 -11.30
N LEU A 255 24.16 2.32 -12.52
CA LEU A 255 23.66 3.39 -13.40
C LEU A 255 22.44 4.08 -12.78
N LEU A 256 21.53 3.31 -12.14
CA LEU A 256 20.36 3.83 -11.43
C LEU A 256 20.77 4.72 -10.27
N HIS A 257 21.72 4.30 -9.44
CA HIS A 257 22.22 5.09 -8.30
C HIS A 257 22.75 6.44 -8.76
N LYS A 258 23.60 6.45 -9.80
CA LYS A 258 24.10 7.69 -10.41
C LYS A 258 22.96 8.57 -10.94
N ALA A 259 22.03 8.00 -11.70
CA ALA A 259 20.93 8.75 -12.30
C ALA A 259 20.01 9.36 -11.23
N LEU A 260 19.70 8.62 -10.15
CA LEU A 260 18.94 9.14 -9.02
C LEU A 260 19.66 10.33 -8.36
N ARG A 261 20.99 10.27 -8.17
CA ARG A 261 21.76 11.39 -7.64
C ARG A 261 21.75 12.61 -8.57
N GLN A 262 21.84 12.41 -9.88
CA GLN A 262 21.79 13.49 -10.86
C GLN A 262 20.42 14.18 -10.91
N VAL A 263 19.33 13.43 -10.80
CA VAL A 263 17.96 13.97 -10.92
C VAL A 263 17.46 14.53 -9.59
N LEU A 264 17.68 13.81 -8.49
CA LEU A 264 17.11 14.13 -7.18
C LEU A 264 18.07 14.90 -6.28
N GLY A 265 19.37 14.81 -6.55
CA GLY A 265 20.43 15.51 -5.81
C GLY A 265 21.37 14.58 -5.04
N ASP A 266 22.51 15.15 -4.59
CA ASP A 266 23.61 14.44 -3.94
C ASP A 266 23.27 13.77 -2.60
N HIS A 267 22.12 14.08 -2.03
CA HIS A 267 21.64 13.45 -0.81
C HIS A 267 21.18 12.01 -1.01
N VAL A 268 20.94 11.60 -2.24
CA VAL A 268 20.60 10.21 -2.53
C VAL A 268 21.77 9.32 -2.15
N ALA A 269 21.52 8.45 -1.17
CA ALA A 269 22.47 7.45 -0.69
C ALA A 269 21.75 6.11 -0.57
N GLN A 270 22.41 5.05 -0.97
CA GLN A 270 21.88 3.68 -0.82
C GLN A 270 21.59 3.36 0.65
N LYS A 271 20.41 2.80 0.92
CA LYS A 271 19.97 2.30 2.22
C LYS A 271 19.75 0.79 2.22
N GLY A 272 19.57 0.21 1.06
CA GLY A 272 19.47 -1.21 0.82
C GLY A 272 19.47 -1.51 -0.67
N SER A 273 19.82 -2.74 -1.01
CA SER A 273 19.79 -3.24 -2.39
C SER A 273 19.45 -4.73 -2.39
N LEU A 274 18.73 -5.17 -3.39
CA LEU A 274 18.55 -6.56 -3.75
C LEU A 274 18.69 -6.67 -5.26
N VAL A 275 19.54 -7.58 -5.70
CA VAL A 275 19.76 -7.85 -7.12
C VAL A 275 19.61 -9.34 -7.35
N ASP A 276 18.59 -9.71 -8.10
CA ASP A 276 18.29 -11.09 -8.47
C ASP A 276 18.11 -11.22 -10.01
N PRO A 277 17.83 -12.42 -10.55
CA PRO A 277 17.61 -12.59 -11.98
C PRO A 277 16.40 -11.85 -12.56
N ASP A 278 15.40 -11.55 -11.73
CA ASP A 278 14.12 -11.01 -12.19
C ASP A 278 14.10 -9.48 -12.12
N HIS A 279 14.73 -8.88 -11.09
CA HIS A 279 14.71 -7.43 -10.89
C HIS A 279 15.90 -6.92 -10.07
N THR A 280 16.06 -5.61 -10.05
CA THR A 280 16.88 -4.90 -9.06
C THR A 280 15.96 -4.05 -8.18
N ARG A 281 16.17 -4.11 -6.87
CA ARG A 281 15.51 -3.29 -5.88
C ARG A 281 16.52 -2.36 -5.23
N PHE A 282 16.25 -1.08 -5.26
CA PHE A 282 17.15 -0.06 -4.72
C PHE A 282 16.42 0.83 -3.72
N ASP A 283 16.83 0.78 -2.47
CA ASP A 283 16.33 1.61 -1.38
C ASP A 283 17.29 2.78 -1.16
N PHE A 284 16.76 4.01 -1.15
CA PHE A 284 17.61 5.20 -1.08
C PHE A 284 16.98 6.31 -0.23
N SER A 285 17.83 7.22 0.27
CA SER A 285 17.39 8.38 1.04
C SER A 285 16.75 9.43 0.16
N HIS A 286 15.42 9.63 0.32
CA HIS A 286 14.66 10.71 -0.30
C HIS A 286 13.34 10.93 0.45
N ASN A 287 12.87 12.19 0.55
CA ASN A 287 11.80 12.55 1.48
C ASN A 287 10.40 12.55 0.86
N LYS A 288 10.30 12.59 -0.46
CA LYS A 288 9.04 12.72 -1.20
C LYS A 288 8.92 11.67 -2.32
N PRO A 289 7.71 11.33 -2.78
CA PRO A 289 7.53 10.51 -3.97
C PRO A 289 8.24 11.14 -5.18
N MET A 290 8.82 10.30 -6.04
CA MET A 290 9.32 10.76 -7.32
C MET A 290 8.15 11.14 -8.24
N THR A 291 8.30 12.23 -8.97
CA THR A 291 7.31 12.60 -9.99
C THR A 291 7.47 11.71 -11.25
N PRO A 292 6.43 11.59 -12.09
CA PRO A 292 6.55 10.88 -13.36
C PRO A 292 7.69 11.42 -14.24
N GLU A 293 7.93 12.72 -14.21
CA GLU A 293 8.99 13.40 -14.98
C GLU A 293 10.38 13.03 -14.43
N GLU A 294 10.54 12.95 -13.11
CA GLU A 294 11.78 12.52 -12.45
C GLU A 294 12.07 11.04 -12.79
N ILE A 295 11.06 10.17 -12.75
CA ILE A 295 11.20 8.76 -13.15
C ILE A 295 11.65 8.66 -14.62
N GLN A 296 11.00 9.39 -15.52
CA GLN A 296 11.38 9.42 -16.95
C GLN A 296 12.81 9.94 -17.16
N ALA A 297 13.21 10.97 -16.41
CA ALA A 297 14.57 11.53 -16.50
C ALA A 297 15.62 10.49 -16.03
N VAL A 298 15.37 9.79 -14.93
CA VAL A 298 16.24 8.70 -14.44
C VAL A 298 16.35 7.59 -15.48
N GLU A 299 15.24 7.11 -16.03
CA GLU A 299 15.23 6.09 -17.07
C GLU A 299 15.97 6.54 -18.33
N ALA A 300 15.81 7.80 -18.72
CA ALA A 300 16.48 8.36 -19.90
C ALA A 300 18.01 8.36 -19.72
N ILE A 301 18.50 8.75 -18.54
CA ILE A 301 19.94 8.75 -18.20
C ILE A 301 20.47 7.30 -18.22
N VAL A 302 19.83 6.38 -17.50
CA VAL A 302 20.26 4.98 -17.44
C VAL A 302 20.31 4.36 -18.84
N ASN A 303 19.27 4.54 -19.65
CA ASN A 303 19.21 4.01 -21.00
C ASN A 303 20.18 4.71 -21.96
N ALA A 304 20.58 5.95 -21.73
CA ALA A 304 21.64 6.61 -22.50
C ALA A 304 23.00 5.95 -22.22
N GLU A 305 23.33 5.67 -20.96
CA GLU A 305 24.55 4.96 -20.57
C GLU A 305 24.57 3.50 -21.10
N ILE A 306 23.43 2.82 -21.12
CA ILE A 306 23.30 1.50 -21.75
C ILE A 306 23.65 1.59 -23.26
N ARG A 307 23.06 2.55 -23.98
CA ARG A 307 23.30 2.74 -25.42
C ARG A 307 24.71 3.17 -25.75
N SER A 308 25.45 3.80 -24.81
CA SER A 308 26.86 4.15 -25.03
C SER A 308 27.75 2.92 -25.24
N ASN A 309 27.29 1.75 -24.76
CA ASN A 309 27.96 0.46 -24.89
C ASN A 309 29.44 0.51 -24.45
N THR A 310 29.70 1.20 -23.35
CA THR A 310 31.03 1.39 -22.79
C THR A 310 31.51 0.10 -22.12
N ALA A 311 32.79 -0.24 -22.22
CA ALA A 311 33.37 -1.39 -21.54
C ALA A 311 33.37 -1.19 -20.03
N THR A 312 33.01 -2.22 -19.29
CA THR A 312 33.17 -2.27 -17.82
C THR A 312 34.65 -2.44 -17.48
N VAL A 313 35.17 -1.62 -16.60
CA VAL A 313 36.56 -1.68 -16.17
C VAL A 313 36.63 -2.06 -14.70
N ILE A 314 37.38 -3.10 -14.41
CA ILE A 314 37.54 -3.62 -13.04
C ILE A 314 39.00 -3.48 -12.64
N ARG A 315 39.25 -2.91 -11.45
CA ARG A 315 40.61 -2.73 -10.89
C ARG A 315 40.61 -3.16 -9.43
N GLN A 316 41.78 -3.62 -8.97
CA GLN A 316 42.08 -3.79 -7.56
C GLN A 316 43.08 -2.73 -7.16
N MET A 317 42.85 -2.04 -6.05
CA MET A 317 43.73 -1.01 -5.51
C MET A 317 43.48 -0.87 -4.00
N SER A 318 44.29 -0.06 -3.31
CA SER A 318 44.05 0.22 -1.91
C SER A 318 42.77 1.03 -1.73
N TYR A 319 42.16 0.94 -0.54
CA TYR A 319 40.95 1.70 -0.23
C TYR A 319 41.16 3.21 -0.41
N ASP A 320 42.29 3.74 0.08
CA ASP A 320 42.60 5.17 0.03
C ASP A 320 42.80 5.65 -1.42
N GLU A 321 43.48 4.85 -2.26
CA GLU A 321 43.61 5.14 -3.69
C GLU A 321 42.25 5.14 -4.40
N ALA A 322 41.36 4.20 -4.06
CA ALA A 322 40.04 4.12 -4.66
C ALA A 322 39.19 5.36 -4.32
N ILE A 323 39.17 5.77 -3.06
CA ILE A 323 38.44 6.97 -2.62
C ILE A 323 39.05 8.23 -3.26
N SER A 324 40.39 8.34 -3.30
CA SER A 324 41.08 9.45 -3.95
C SER A 324 40.80 9.54 -5.46
N ALA A 325 40.59 8.39 -6.10
CA ALA A 325 40.17 8.29 -7.51
C ALA A 325 38.66 8.56 -7.73
N GLY A 326 37.91 8.91 -6.67
CA GLY A 326 36.51 9.24 -6.73
C GLY A 326 35.57 8.03 -6.71
N ALA A 327 36.04 6.87 -6.26
CA ALA A 327 35.16 5.71 -6.11
C ALA A 327 34.17 5.93 -4.98
N MET A 328 32.90 5.62 -5.22
CA MET A 328 31.85 5.68 -4.22
C MET A 328 31.90 4.41 -3.34
N ALA A 329 32.04 4.60 -2.04
CA ALA A 329 31.93 3.55 -1.04
C ALA A 329 30.52 3.55 -0.45
N LEU A 330 29.92 2.36 -0.30
CA LEU A 330 28.61 2.22 0.32
C LEU A 330 28.72 2.45 1.83
N PHE A 331 27.81 3.21 2.38
CA PHE A 331 27.82 3.53 3.81
C PHE A 331 27.49 2.31 4.66
N GLY A 332 28.35 1.99 5.64
CA GLY A 332 28.14 0.90 6.60
C GLY A 332 28.78 -0.43 6.23
N GLU A 333 29.40 -0.56 5.07
CA GLU A 333 30.20 -1.72 4.72
C GLU A 333 31.63 -1.63 5.29
N LYS A 334 32.18 -2.78 5.69
CA LYS A 334 33.57 -2.89 6.13
C LYS A 334 34.43 -3.34 4.94
N TYR A 335 35.30 -2.48 4.50
CA TYR A 335 36.24 -2.77 3.43
C TYR A 335 37.59 -3.21 3.98
N GLY A 336 38.28 -4.11 3.27
CA GLY A 336 39.67 -4.48 3.56
C GLY A 336 40.65 -3.44 2.99
N ASP A 337 41.95 -3.69 3.21
CA ASP A 337 43.02 -2.80 2.70
C ASP A 337 43.03 -2.74 1.17
N VAL A 338 42.65 -3.83 0.49
CA VAL A 338 42.54 -3.92 -0.97
C VAL A 338 41.07 -4.06 -1.34
N VAL A 339 40.60 -3.20 -2.24
CA VAL A 339 39.22 -3.14 -2.69
C VAL A 339 39.10 -3.34 -4.20
N ARG A 340 37.98 -3.89 -4.64
CA ARG A 340 37.61 -4.02 -6.04
C ARG A 340 36.79 -2.83 -6.46
N VAL A 341 37.33 -2.04 -7.40
CA VAL A 341 36.68 -0.87 -8.03
C VAL A 341 36.09 -1.30 -9.35
N VAL A 342 34.83 -1.01 -9.56
CA VAL A 342 34.10 -1.31 -10.80
C VAL A 342 33.61 -0.01 -11.43
N ASP A 343 34.05 0.23 -12.66
CA ASP A 343 33.57 1.31 -13.50
C ASP A 343 32.58 0.72 -14.53
N VAL A 344 31.30 1.06 -14.42
CA VAL A 344 30.25 0.72 -15.41
C VAL A 344 29.85 2.02 -16.10
N ALA A 345 30.13 2.15 -17.38
CA ALA A 345 29.99 3.41 -18.11
C ALA A 345 30.69 4.57 -17.34
N ASP A 346 29.96 5.59 -16.93
CA ASP A 346 30.50 6.74 -16.22
C ASP A 346 30.21 6.67 -14.68
N THR A 347 30.11 5.45 -14.12
CA THR A 347 30.04 5.24 -12.65
C THR A 347 31.35 4.64 -12.16
N ARG A 348 31.67 4.87 -10.88
CA ARG A 348 32.81 4.23 -10.20
C ARG A 348 32.44 3.92 -8.78
N GLU A 349 32.37 2.63 -8.45
CA GLU A 349 31.95 2.18 -7.13
C GLU A 349 32.81 1.02 -6.61
N LEU A 350 32.90 0.92 -5.27
CA LEU A 350 33.47 -0.26 -4.61
C LEU A 350 32.43 -1.39 -4.68
N CYS A 351 32.72 -2.42 -5.46
CA CYS A 351 31.76 -3.49 -5.65
C CYS A 351 32.42 -4.87 -5.85
N GLY A 352 31.97 -5.86 -5.04
CA GLY A 352 32.39 -7.27 -5.14
C GLY A 352 31.50 -8.12 -6.04
N GLY A 353 30.42 -7.57 -6.61
CA GLY A 353 29.45 -8.31 -7.41
C GLY A 353 29.90 -8.65 -8.84
N THR A 354 29.02 -9.35 -9.55
CA THR A 354 29.26 -9.72 -10.96
C THR A 354 28.59 -8.69 -11.89
N HIS A 355 29.27 -8.33 -12.97
CA HIS A 355 28.84 -7.27 -13.89
C HIS A 355 28.93 -7.71 -15.34
N VAL A 356 28.20 -6.99 -16.21
CA VAL A 356 28.31 -7.13 -17.66
C VAL A 356 29.68 -6.68 -18.15
N ALA A 357 30.16 -7.24 -19.25
CA ALA A 357 31.43 -6.82 -19.85
C ALA A 357 31.30 -5.43 -20.52
N ARG A 358 30.13 -5.08 -21.01
CA ARG A 358 29.80 -3.79 -21.63
C ARG A 358 28.41 -3.32 -21.21
N SER A 359 28.22 -2.00 -20.99
CA SER A 359 26.94 -1.44 -20.58
C SER A 359 25.79 -1.79 -21.54
N GLY A 360 26.06 -1.96 -22.84
CA GLY A 360 25.04 -2.37 -23.82
C GLY A 360 24.43 -3.74 -23.62
N GLU A 361 25.11 -4.65 -22.91
CA GLU A 361 24.59 -6.00 -22.59
C GLU A 361 23.41 -5.96 -21.60
N ILE A 362 23.21 -4.84 -20.88
CA ILE A 362 22.04 -4.62 -20.01
C ILE A 362 20.76 -4.62 -20.85
N GLY A 363 20.84 -4.15 -22.12
CA GLY A 363 19.71 -4.08 -23.05
C GLY A 363 18.86 -2.83 -22.84
N VAL A 364 17.72 -2.95 -22.18
CA VAL A 364 16.83 -1.85 -21.80
C VAL A 364 16.59 -1.86 -20.31
N PHE A 365 16.48 -0.68 -19.71
CA PHE A 365 16.13 -0.49 -18.30
C PHE A 365 14.76 0.18 -18.16
N LYS A 366 13.95 -0.31 -17.24
CA LYS A 366 12.63 0.26 -16.90
C LYS A 366 12.40 0.24 -15.40
N ILE A 367 11.89 1.33 -14.85
CA ILE A 367 11.38 1.39 -13.48
C ILE A 367 9.96 0.82 -13.49
N ALA A 368 9.75 -0.30 -12.81
CA ALA A 368 8.44 -0.96 -12.70
C ALA A 368 7.60 -0.36 -11.58
N SER A 369 8.23 0.02 -10.46
CA SER A 369 7.55 0.63 -9.32
C SER A 369 8.46 1.62 -8.59
N GLU A 370 7.82 2.61 -7.91
CA GLU A 370 8.45 3.52 -6.97
C GLU A 370 7.54 3.69 -5.75
N GLY A 371 8.09 3.64 -4.54
CA GLY A 371 7.27 3.76 -3.34
C GLY A 371 8.08 4.08 -2.06
N GLY A 372 7.37 4.47 -0.99
CA GLY A 372 7.96 4.68 0.34
C GLY A 372 8.10 3.37 1.10
N VAL A 373 9.23 3.18 1.79
CA VAL A 373 9.49 2.00 2.64
C VAL A 373 9.51 2.38 4.11
N ALA A 374 10.12 3.52 4.40
CA ALA A 374 10.21 4.09 5.75
C ALA A 374 10.28 5.62 5.65
N ALA A 375 10.25 6.31 6.77
CA ALA A 375 10.42 7.76 6.80
C ALA A 375 11.77 8.15 6.15
N GLY A 376 11.71 8.98 5.10
CA GLY A 376 12.88 9.43 4.36
C GLY A 376 13.58 8.36 3.51
N ILE A 377 12.97 7.20 3.30
CA ILE A 377 13.52 6.12 2.46
C ILE A 377 12.51 5.77 1.37
N ARG A 378 12.94 5.86 0.13
CA ARG A 378 12.19 5.46 -1.07
C ARG A 378 12.80 4.19 -1.66
N ARG A 379 11.99 3.44 -2.36
CA ARG A 379 12.33 2.20 -3.07
C ARG A 379 11.99 2.34 -4.54
N VAL A 380 12.89 1.89 -5.38
CA VAL A 380 12.66 1.70 -6.82
C VAL A 380 12.90 0.23 -7.14
N ASP A 381 11.97 -0.39 -7.87
CA ASP A 381 12.13 -1.69 -8.50
C ASP A 381 12.41 -1.48 -9.98
N GLY A 382 13.57 -1.93 -10.44
CA GLY A 382 14.05 -1.80 -11.81
C GLY A 382 14.12 -3.15 -12.53
N LEU A 383 13.81 -3.14 -13.81
CA LEU A 383 13.87 -4.30 -14.71
C LEU A 383 14.88 -4.05 -15.82
N THR A 384 15.56 -5.11 -16.27
CA THR A 384 16.52 -5.02 -17.38
C THR A 384 16.23 -6.03 -18.50
N GLY A 385 16.76 -5.77 -19.68
CA GLY A 385 16.78 -6.70 -20.81
C GLY A 385 15.41 -7.29 -21.14
N GLU A 386 15.33 -8.62 -21.14
CA GLU A 386 14.10 -9.36 -21.47
C GLU A 386 12.96 -9.10 -20.47
N GLY A 387 13.27 -8.98 -19.17
CA GLY A 387 12.28 -8.67 -18.14
C GLY A 387 11.64 -7.30 -18.35
N ALA A 388 12.43 -6.29 -18.65
CA ALA A 388 11.94 -4.95 -18.97
C ALA A 388 11.11 -4.94 -20.26
N LEU A 389 11.56 -5.65 -21.30
CA LEU A 389 10.82 -5.77 -22.56
C LEU A 389 9.46 -6.46 -22.37
N ALA A 390 9.44 -7.57 -21.65
CA ALA A 390 8.20 -8.30 -21.35
C ALA A 390 7.22 -7.43 -20.56
N TRP A 391 7.70 -6.67 -19.57
CA TRP A 391 6.88 -5.74 -18.80
C TRP A 391 6.28 -4.64 -19.70
N ILE A 392 7.11 -4.03 -20.59
CA ILE A 392 6.63 -3.01 -21.54
C ILE A 392 5.56 -3.59 -22.46
N GLN A 393 5.78 -4.78 -23.01
CA GLN A 393 4.81 -5.46 -23.87
C GLN A 393 3.49 -5.72 -23.15
N GLN A 394 3.54 -6.14 -21.88
CA GLN A 394 2.36 -6.34 -21.05
C GLN A 394 1.58 -5.04 -20.84
N GLN A 395 2.28 -3.91 -20.56
CA GLN A 395 1.61 -2.61 -20.42
C GLN A 395 0.94 -2.17 -21.74
N LEU A 396 1.59 -2.36 -22.87
CA LEU A 396 1.02 -2.05 -24.18
C LEU A 396 -0.18 -2.95 -24.51
N ALA A 397 -0.13 -4.23 -24.17
CA ALA A 397 -1.25 -5.14 -24.35
C ALA A 397 -2.46 -4.69 -23.49
N THR A 398 -2.25 -4.39 -22.21
CA THR A 398 -3.29 -3.88 -21.33
C THR A 398 -3.92 -2.58 -21.87
N LEU A 399 -3.08 -1.67 -22.38
CA LEU A 399 -3.57 -0.42 -22.99
C LEU A 399 -4.40 -0.70 -24.26
N ALA A 400 -3.99 -1.68 -25.08
CA ALA A 400 -4.74 -2.10 -26.26
C ALA A 400 -6.11 -2.71 -25.88
N GLU A 401 -6.17 -3.51 -24.81
CA GLU A 401 -7.43 -4.04 -24.28
C GLU A 401 -8.37 -2.93 -23.81
N VAL A 402 -7.84 -1.92 -23.09
CA VAL A 402 -8.62 -0.74 -22.67
C VAL A 402 -9.13 0.02 -23.91
N ALA A 403 -8.28 0.23 -24.91
CA ALA A 403 -8.66 0.90 -26.17
C ALA A 403 -9.81 0.16 -26.88
N ALA A 404 -9.72 -1.17 -26.95
CA ALA A 404 -10.78 -2.01 -27.52
C ALA A 404 -12.09 -1.91 -26.71
N ALA A 405 -12.02 -1.95 -25.38
CA ALA A 405 -13.18 -1.84 -24.49
C ALA A 405 -13.92 -0.51 -24.67
N VAL A 406 -13.19 0.59 -24.78
CA VAL A 406 -13.77 1.93 -25.00
C VAL A 406 -14.04 2.24 -26.47
N ARG A 407 -13.70 1.33 -27.39
CA ARG A 407 -13.85 1.45 -28.86
C ARG A 407 -13.20 2.71 -29.41
N ALA A 408 -11.94 2.94 -29.05
CA ALA A 408 -11.16 4.08 -29.53
C ALA A 408 -9.71 3.65 -29.86
N PRO A 409 -9.01 4.34 -30.78
CA PRO A 409 -7.58 4.19 -30.94
C PRO A 409 -6.84 4.49 -29.63
N VAL A 410 -5.67 3.86 -29.41
CA VAL A 410 -4.88 4.03 -28.19
C VAL A 410 -4.62 5.50 -27.86
N ALA A 411 -4.28 6.32 -28.85
CA ALA A 411 -4.04 7.76 -28.68
C ALA A 411 -5.26 8.55 -28.20
N GLU A 412 -6.47 8.07 -28.46
CA GLU A 412 -7.72 8.72 -28.12
C GLU A 412 -8.37 8.19 -26.84
N VAL A 413 -7.80 7.14 -26.22
CA VAL A 413 -8.34 6.52 -24.99
C VAL A 413 -8.62 7.53 -23.88
N PRO A 414 -7.71 8.48 -23.54
CA PRO A 414 -7.98 9.45 -22.49
C PRO A 414 -9.20 10.33 -22.79
N ALA A 415 -9.31 10.82 -24.04
CA ALA A 415 -10.45 11.66 -24.45
C ALA A 415 -11.77 10.86 -24.44
N ARG A 416 -11.74 9.60 -24.89
CA ARG A 416 -12.91 8.73 -24.89
C ARG A 416 -13.40 8.40 -23.49
N VAL A 417 -12.48 8.11 -22.55
CA VAL A 417 -12.82 7.90 -21.13
C VAL A 417 -13.45 9.15 -20.53
N ALA A 418 -12.88 10.33 -20.75
CA ALA A 418 -13.45 11.60 -20.28
C ALA A 418 -14.87 11.83 -20.85
N GLN A 419 -15.08 11.54 -22.13
CA GLN A 419 -16.39 11.60 -22.77
C GLN A 419 -17.40 10.64 -22.12
N LEU A 420 -17.00 9.39 -21.88
CA LEU A 420 -17.86 8.39 -21.21
C LEU A 420 -18.23 8.82 -19.79
N GLN A 421 -17.30 9.36 -19.03
CA GLN A 421 -17.57 9.90 -17.69
C GLN A 421 -18.60 11.04 -17.73
N THR A 422 -18.48 11.93 -18.71
CA THR A 422 -19.45 13.01 -18.92
C THR A 422 -20.82 12.47 -19.28
N GLN A 423 -20.90 11.51 -20.20
CA GLN A 423 -22.16 10.87 -20.59
C GLN A 423 -22.85 10.17 -19.41
N VAL A 424 -22.10 9.44 -18.56
CA VAL A 424 -22.67 8.79 -17.37
C VAL A 424 -23.25 9.84 -16.41
N LYS A 425 -22.56 10.97 -16.21
CA LYS A 425 -23.05 12.06 -15.37
C LYS A 425 -24.34 12.70 -15.94
N ASP A 426 -24.39 12.91 -17.24
CA ASP A 426 -25.55 13.53 -17.90
C ASP A 426 -26.74 12.57 -17.94
N LEU A 427 -26.52 11.27 -18.22
CA LEU A 427 -27.57 10.26 -18.13
C LEU A 427 -28.13 10.14 -16.70
N GLY A 428 -27.28 10.23 -15.68
CA GLY A 428 -27.73 10.28 -14.28
C GLY A 428 -28.69 11.45 -14.02
N ARG A 429 -28.32 12.64 -14.49
CA ARG A 429 -29.19 13.85 -14.35
C ARG A 429 -30.50 13.72 -15.12
N GLU A 430 -30.46 13.15 -16.34
CA GLU A 430 -31.65 12.94 -17.13
C GLU A 430 -32.57 11.88 -16.48
N LEU A 431 -32.03 10.80 -15.95
CA LEU A 431 -32.78 9.80 -15.19
C LEU A 431 -33.51 10.46 -13.98
N ASP A 432 -32.80 11.31 -13.23
CA ASP A 432 -33.39 12.03 -12.09
C ASP A 432 -34.50 12.96 -12.56
N ARG A 433 -34.32 13.66 -13.69
CA ARG A 433 -35.36 14.54 -14.28
C ARG A 433 -36.60 13.75 -14.73
N VAL A 434 -36.40 12.59 -15.39
CA VAL A 434 -37.50 11.74 -15.82
C VAL A 434 -38.27 11.18 -14.62
N LYS A 435 -37.57 10.74 -13.59
CA LYS A 435 -38.19 10.29 -12.32
C LYS A 435 -39.01 11.40 -11.66
N ALA A 436 -38.47 12.62 -11.58
CA ALA A 436 -39.18 13.76 -11.02
C ALA A 436 -40.41 14.13 -11.84
N SER A 437 -40.31 14.11 -13.17
CA SER A 437 -41.46 14.36 -14.07
C SER A 437 -42.55 13.32 -13.95
N ALA A 438 -42.16 12.03 -13.86
CA ALA A 438 -43.11 10.93 -13.64
C ALA A 438 -43.84 11.09 -12.30
N ALA A 439 -43.12 11.42 -11.24
CA ALA A 439 -43.68 11.65 -9.91
C ALA A 439 -44.68 12.84 -9.92
N SER A 440 -44.35 13.95 -10.63
CA SER A 440 -45.24 15.09 -10.76
C SER A 440 -46.53 14.78 -11.52
N SER A 441 -46.42 14.05 -12.63
CA SER A 441 -47.60 13.61 -13.41
C SER A 441 -48.48 12.65 -12.61
N GLN A 442 -47.89 11.74 -11.84
CA GLN A 442 -48.60 10.86 -10.92
C GLN A 442 -49.29 11.68 -9.81
N GLY A 443 -48.66 12.72 -9.27
CA GLY A 443 -49.24 13.61 -8.28
C GLY A 443 -50.52 14.29 -8.75
N GLN A 444 -50.56 14.74 -10.01
CA GLN A 444 -51.78 15.35 -10.60
C GLN A 444 -52.94 14.33 -10.72
N ASN A 445 -52.65 13.11 -11.16
CA ASN A 445 -53.64 12.04 -11.22
C ASN A 445 -54.12 11.61 -9.81
N LEU A 446 -53.27 11.62 -8.82
CA LEU A 446 -53.60 11.31 -7.44
C LEU A 446 -54.48 12.38 -6.79
N ALA A 447 -54.28 13.64 -7.10
CA ALA A 447 -55.14 14.72 -6.61
C ALA A 447 -56.61 14.53 -7.05
N ALA A 448 -56.83 14.04 -8.27
CA ALA A 448 -58.18 13.76 -8.79
C ALA A 448 -58.85 12.56 -8.11
N GLN A 449 -58.07 11.65 -7.47
CA GLN A 449 -58.57 10.48 -6.75
C GLN A 449 -58.93 10.81 -5.27
N ALA A 450 -58.57 11.99 -4.78
CA ALA A 450 -58.86 12.37 -3.40
C ALA A 450 -60.36 12.50 -3.17
N THR A 451 -60.87 11.84 -2.15
CA THR A 451 -62.27 11.89 -1.75
C THR A 451 -62.54 13.20 -0.99
N VAL A 452 -63.53 13.96 -1.42
CA VAL A 452 -63.97 15.16 -0.68
C VAL A 452 -64.94 14.74 0.40
N LEU A 453 -64.61 15.08 1.64
CA LEU A 453 -65.46 14.76 2.78
C LEU A 453 -66.47 15.89 3.09
N PRO A 454 -67.59 15.60 3.84
CA PRO A 454 -68.60 16.61 4.17
C PRO A 454 -68.04 17.83 4.89
N CYS A 455 -66.92 17.69 5.60
CA CYS A 455 -66.22 18.80 6.27
C CYS A 455 -65.37 19.67 5.32
N GLY A 456 -65.37 19.40 3.99
CA GLY A 456 -64.56 20.11 3.00
C GLY A 456 -63.09 19.67 2.92
N ALA A 457 -62.67 18.73 3.72
CA ALA A 457 -61.30 18.18 3.64
C ALA A 457 -61.18 17.09 2.58
N HIS A 458 -60.01 16.98 1.96
CA HIS A 458 -59.69 15.91 1.04
C HIS A 458 -59.01 14.76 1.78
N LEU A 459 -59.34 13.53 1.41
CA LEU A 459 -58.71 12.31 1.95
C LEU A 459 -58.20 11.45 0.77
N LEU A 460 -56.95 11.11 0.82
CA LEU A 460 -56.32 10.19 -0.14
C LEU A 460 -55.52 9.13 0.59
N VAL A 461 -55.91 7.86 0.49
CA VAL A 461 -55.18 6.73 1.01
C VAL A 461 -55.04 5.71 -0.12
N THR A 462 -53.85 5.56 -0.68
CA THR A 462 -53.66 4.73 -1.87
C THR A 462 -52.24 4.17 -1.98
N ARG A 463 -52.13 3.10 -2.75
CA ARG A 463 -50.86 2.52 -3.16
C ARG A 463 -50.40 3.16 -4.48
N VAL A 464 -49.10 3.51 -4.57
CA VAL A 464 -48.45 4.07 -5.74
C VAL A 464 -47.14 3.37 -5.98
N ASP A 465 -47.11 2.43 -6.92
CA ASP A 465 -45.89 1.66 -7.18
C ASP A 465 -44.88 2.45 -8.04
N GLY A 466 -43.58 2.08 -7.89
CA GLY A 466 -42.49 2.68 -8.65
C GLY A 466 -41.97 4.03 -8.13
N MET A 467 -42.43 4.49 -6.97
CA MET A 467 -41.91 5.67 -6.30
C MET A 467 -40.95 5.31 -5.18
N ASP A 468 -39.76 5.92 -5.19
CA ASP A 468 -38.84 5.89 -4.04
C ASP A 468 -39.28 6.87 -2.92
N ALA A 469 -38.64 6.79 -1.77
CA ALA A 469 -38.96 7.62 -0.60
C ALA A 469 -38.92 9.14 -0.90
N LYS A 470 -38.02 9.56 -1.77
CA LYS A 470 -37.87 10.98 -2.17
C LYS A 470 -39.02 11.43 -3.07
N ALA A 471 -39.40 10.57 -4.01
CA ALA A 471 -40.53 10.84 -4.91
C ALA A 471 -41.85 10.84 -4.13
N LEU A 472 -42.10 9.89 -3.23
CA LEU A 472 -43.29 9.87 -2.36
C LEU A 472 -43.39 11.13 -1.53
N ARG A 473 -42.28 11.61 -0.94
CA ARG A 473 -42.27 12.86 -0.17
C ARG A 473 -42.66 14.07 -1.05
N ALA A 474 -42.01 14.21 -2.22
CA ALA A 474 -42.30 15.31 -3.14
C ALA A 474 -43.76 15.31 -3.60
N THR A 475 -44.34 14.13 -3.84
CA THR A 475 -45.76 13.97 -4.21
C THR A 475 -46.69 14.38 -3.06
N VAL A 476 -46.40 14.02 -1.82
CA VAL A 476 -47.17 14.45 -0.65
C VAL A 476 -47.14 16.00 -0.51
N ASP A 477 -45.95 16.61 -0.65
CA ASP A 477 -45.79 18.05 -0.56
C ASP A 477 -46.60 18.75 -1.69
N GLN A 478 -46.52 18.24 -2.93
CA GLN A 478 -47.31 18.74 -4.06
C GLN A 478 -48.83 18.63 -3.84
N LEU A 479 -49.29 17.49 -3.32
CA LEU A 479 -50.73 17.28 -3.02
C LEU A 479 -51.21 18.21 -1.91
N LYS A 480 -50.41 18.47 -0.89
CA LYS A 480 -50.74 19.47 0.17
C LYS A 480 -50.87 20.87 -0.38
N ASP A 481 -49.98 21.26 -1.29
CA ASP A 481 -50.05 22.59 -1.95
C ASP A 481 -51.26 22.74 -2.87
N GLN A 482 -51.64 21.65 -3.55
CA GLN A 482 -52.74 21.65 -4.52
C GLN A 482 -54.12 21.63 -3.84
N LEU A 483 -54.29 20.79 -2.80
CA LEU A 483 -55.60 20.52 -2.21
C LEU A 483 -55.86 21.32 -0.91
N LYS A 484 -54.86 22.07 -0.38
CA LYS A 484 -54.95 23.03 0.74
C LYS A 484 -55.48 22.46 2.07
N SER A 485 -56.48 21.58 2.07
CA SER A 485 -57.01 20.86 3.24
C SER A 485 -57.01 19.38 2.92
N LEU A 486 -55.97 18.62 3.39
CA LEU A 486 -55.68 17.28 2.95
C LEU A 486 -55.11 16.39 4.07
N VAL A 487 -55.62 15.17 4.13
CA VAL A 487 -54.95 14.04 4.77
C VAL A 487 -54.57 13.06 3.67
N VAL A 488 -53.28 12.75 3.53
CA VAL A 488 -52.78 11.80 2.53
C VAL A 488 -51.92 10.71 3.15
N VAL A 489 -52.10 9.48 2.70
CA VAL A 489 -51.29 8.33 2.98
C VAL A 489 -50.95 7.65 1.68
N LEU A 490 -49.69 7.64 1.32
CA LEU A 490 -49.17 6.91 0.15
C LEU A 490 -48.31 5.75 0.57
N ALA A 491 -48.49 4.62 -0.10
CA ALA A 491 -47.66 3.42 0.06
C ALA A 491 -47.03 3.06 -1.28
N SER A 492 -45.76 2.69 -1.27
CA SER A 492 -45.06 2.15 -2.43
C SER A 492 -44.37 0.84 -2.05
N VAL A 493 -44.33 -0.12 -2.98
CA VAL A 493 -43.61 -1.38 -2.82
C VAL A 493 -42.37 -1.37 -3.70
N GLU A 494 -41.21 -1.58 -3.08
CA GLU A 494 -39.93 -1.71 -3.75
C GLU A 494 -39.49 -3.17 -3.71
N GLY A 495 -39.33 -3.79 -4.88
CA GLY A 495 -39.07 -5.23 -4.95
C GLY A 495 -40.28 -6.06 -4.54
N ASN A 496 -40.04 -7.19 -3.84
CA ASN A 496 -41.11 -8.15 -3.46
C ASN A 496 -41.57 -8.00 -1.98
N ASP A 497 -40.83 -7.27 -1.15
CA ASP A 497 -41.03 -7.34 0.32
C ASP A 497 -40.79 -6.02 1.07
N LYS A 498 -40.42 -4.94 0.39
CA LYS A 498 -40.12 -3.68 1.06
C LYS A 498 -41.20 -2.63 0.79
N ILE A 499 -41.94 -2.27 1.83
CA ILE A 499 -42.97 -1.23 1.79
C ILE A 499 -42.37 0.09 2.25
N GLN A 500 -42.62 1.15 1.52
CA GLN A 500 -42.38 2.52 1.91
C GLN A 500 -43.73 3.24 2.12
N LEU A 501 -43.89 3.90 3.26
CA LEU A 501 -45.10 4.60 3.64
C LEU A 501 -44.78 6.06 3.90
N VAL A 502 -45.59 6.96 3.38
CA VAL A 502 -45.49 8.39 3.64
C VAL A 502 -46.87 8.94 3.95
N ALA A 503 -46.97 9.78 4.99
CA ALA A 503 -48.21 10.49 5.34
C ALA A 503 -47.99 11.99 5.42
N GLY A 504 -48.97 12.74 4.96
CA GLY A 504 -48.99 14.19 5.09
C GLY A 504 -50.35 14.69 5.57
N VAL A 505 -50.33 15.69 6.41
CA VAL A 505 -51.53 16.37 6.95
C VAL A 505 -51.32 17.86 6.83
N THR A 506 -52.31 18.58 6.30
CA THR A 506 -52.27 20.05 6.21
C THR A 506 -52.48 20.71 7.57
N PRO A 507 -51.94 21.94 7.81
CA PRO A 507 -51.96 22.56 9.13
C PRO A 507 -53.35 22.73 9.77
N ASP A 508 -54.38 22.88 8.96
CA ASP A 508 -55.79 23.01 9.41
C ASP A 508 -56.35 21.67 9.99
N LEU A 509 -55.75 20.53 9.65
CA LEU A 509 -56.20 19.21 10.07
C LEU A 509 -55.28 18.52 11.11
N VAL A 510 -54.13 19.11 11.42
CA VAL A 510 -53.10 18.52 12.31
C VAL A 510 -53.65 18.30 13.75
N ASN A 511 -54.57 19.15 14.23
CA ASN A 511 -55.16 18.97 15.54
C ASN A 511 -56.17 17.81 15.61
N THR A 512 -56.69 17.38 14.45
CA THR A 512 -57.66 16.27 14.33
C THR A 512 -56.92 14.95 13.98
N VAL A 513 -55.95 15.02 13.07
CA VAL A 513 -55.17 13.86 12.61
C VAL A 513 -53.71 14.21 12.64
N LYS A 514 -52.92 13.45 13.36
CA LYS A 514 -51.45 13.60 13.37
C LYS A 514 -50.79 12.52 12.51
N ALA A 515 -50.02 12.93 11.49
CA ALA A 515 -49.38 12.06 10.55
C ALA A 515 -48.50 11.01 11.21
N GLY A 516 -47.67 11.38 12.22
CA GLY A 516 -46.79 10.47 12.93
C GLY A 516 -47.49 9.34 13.68
N GLU A 517 -48.60 9.68 14.42
CA GLU A 517 -49.39 8.68 15.16
C GLU A 517 -50.14 7.76 14.20
N MET A 518 -50.72 8.33 13.13
CA MET A 518 -51.46 7.58 12.14
C MET A 518 -50.53 6.61 11.39
N LEU A 519 -49.43 7.10 10.88
CA LEU A 519 -48.50 6.27 10.09
C LEU A 519 -47.79 5.21 10.94
N GLY A 520 -47.52 5.50 12.22
CA GLY A 520 -46.99 4.51 13.15
C GLY A 520 -47.91 3.29 13.34
N ARG A 521 -49.25 3.51 13.35
CA ARG A 521 -50.25 2.44 13.44
C ARG A 521 -50.33 1.63 12.13
N VAL A 522 -50.26 2.31 10.98
CA VAL A 522 -50.23 1.66 9.64
C VAL A 522 -48.99 0.80 9.53
N ALA A 523 -47.81 1.34 9.88
CA ALA A 523 -46.55 0.62 9.80
C ALA A 523 -46.53 -0.64 10.70
N ALA A 524 -47.06 -0.55 11.90
CA ALA A 524 -47.13 -1.73 12.80
C ALA A 524 -47.97 -2.87 12.25
N GLN A 525 -49.01 -2.59 11.42
CA GLN A 525 -49.87 -3.60 10.82
C GLN A 525 -49.27 -4.24 9.55
N VAL A 526 -48.25 -3.61 8.97
CA VAL A 526 -47.49 -4.16 7.81
C VAL A 526 -46.09 -4.62 8.19
N GLY A 527 -45.88 -5.01 9.47
CA GLY A 527 -44.63 -5.58 9.94
C GLY A 527 -43.48 -4.58 10.06
N GLY A 528 -43.77 -3.31 10.18
CA GLY A 528 -42.76 -2.25 10.17
C GLY A 528 -42.79 -1.32 11.37
N LYS A 529 -41.98 -0.27 11.31
CA LYS A 529 -41.88 0.80 12.29
C LYS A 529 -41.74 2.14 11.59
N GLY A 530 -42.27 3.18 12.17
CA GLY A 530 -42.13 4.53 11.67
C GLY A 530 -42.78 5.54 12.57
N GLY A 531 -42.63 6.80 12.20
CA GLY A 531 -43.17 7.94 12.91
C GLY A 531 -42.74 9.24 12.24
N GLY A 532 -43.06 10.35 12.85
CA GLY A 532 -42.70 11.64 12.30
C GLY A 532 -43.35 12.79 13.05
N LYS A 533 -43.35 13.94 12.44
CA LYS A 533 -43.99 15.15 12.93
C LYS A 533 -45.51 15.03 12.76
N PRO A 534 -46.28 15.90 13.43
CA PRO A 534 -47.75 15.91 13.27
C PRO A 534 -48.24 16.17 11.85
N ASP A 535 -47.48 16.90 11.05
CA ASP A 535 -47.81 17.32 9.69
C ASP A 535 -47.22 16.44 8.60
N PHE A 536 -46.17 15.61 8.95
CA PHE A 536 -45.47 14.74 8.01
C PHE A 536 -44.80 13.54 8.72
N ALA A 537 -44.95 12.35 8.16
CA ALA A 537 -44.34 11.15 8.66
C ALA A 537 -43.89 10.20 7.55
N MET A 538 -42.87 9.37 7.87
CA MET A 538 -42.39 8.29 7.02
C MET A 538 -42.25 7.00 7.82
N ALA A 539 -42.52 5.88 7.18
CA ALA A 539 -42.40 4.56 7.78
C ALA A 539 -42.03 3.51 6.73
N GLY A 540 -41.59 2.36 7.18
CA GLY A 540 -41.37 1.18 6.33
C GLY A 540 -42.14 -0.02 6.86
N GLY A 541 -42.29 -1.07 6.03
CA GLY A 541 -42.88 -2.34 6.37
C GLY A 541 -42.40 -3.44 5.43
N ASN A 542 -42.78 -4.69 5.70
CA ASN A 542 -42.38 -5.85 4.92
C ASN A 542 -43.53 -6.84 4.60
N ASP A 543 -44.73 -6.62 5.14
CA ASP A 543 -45.91 -7.45 4.83
C ASP A 543 -46.74 -6.81 3.70
N VAL A 544 -46.34 -7.12 2.46
CA VAL A 544 -47.01 -6.61 1.27
C VAL A 544 -48.42 -7.21 1.10
N ALA A 545 -48.65 -8.42 1.63
CA ALA A 545 -49.97 -9.06 1.52
C ALA A 545 -51.03 -8.35 2.39
N ALA A 546 -50.62 -7.83 3.55
CA ALA A 546 -51.52 -7.09 4.42
C ALA A 546 -51.76 -5.63 3.98
N LEU A 547 -50.93 -5.08 3.06
CA LEU A 547 -50.89 -3.64 2.75
C LEU A 547 -52.26 -3.10 2.27
N GLU A 548 -52.90 -3.74 1.30
CA GLU A 548 -54.17 -3.28 0.74
C GLU A 548 -55.30 -3.24 1.81
N GLY A 549 -55.40 -4.30 2.64
CA GLY A 549 -56.36 -4.34 3.74
C GLY A 549 -56.12 -3.24 4.79
N VAL A 550 -54.83 -2.98 5.10
CA VAL A 550 -54.45 -1.95 6.07
C VAL A 550 -54.73 -0.54 5.53
N LEU A 551 -54.50 -0.28 4.25
CA LEU A 551 -54.87 0.99 3.60
C LEU A 551 -56.37 1.23 3.60
N GLY A 552 -57.18 0.18 3.29
CA GLY A 552 -58.67 0.26 3.36
C GLY A 552 -59.17 0.61 4.75
N LEU A 553 -58.71 -0.11 5.79
CA LEU A 553 -59.06 0.16 7.20
C LEU A 553 -58.61 1.56 7.63
N THR A 554 -57.47 2.01 7.14
CA THR A 554 -56.96 3.36 7.41
C THR A 554 -57.84 4.43 6.80
N HIS A 555 -58.30 4.24 5.56
CA HIS A 555 -59.23 5.11 4.89
C HIS A 555 -60.55 5.25 5.67
N GLU A 556 -61.23 4.11 5.99
CA GLU A 556 -62.48 4.09 6.76
C GLU A 556 -62.37 4.84 8.08
N ARG A 557 -61.28 4.55 8.83
CA ARG A 557 -61.02 5.19 10.11
C ARG A 557 -60.85 6.71 10.02
N LEU A 558 -60.11 7.18 8.98
CA LEU A 558 -59.91 8.59 8.74
C LEU A 558 -61.18 9.29 8.31
N VAL A 559 -62.07 8.66 7.53
CA VAL A 559 -63.39 9.15 7.22
C VAL A 559 -64.19 9.39 8.50
N GLN A 560 -64.25 8.42 9.40
CA GLN A 560 -64.97 8.56 10.68
C GLN A 560 -64.36 9.64 11.61
N GLN A 561 -63.03 9.73 11.66
CA GLN A 561 -62.34 10.70 12.48
C GLN A 561 -62.55 12.16 12.00
N LEU A 562 -62.58 12.36 10.68
CA LEU A 562 -62.79 13.63 10.06
C LEU A 562 -64.27 14.03 9.96
N ALA A 563 -65.23 13.07 9.92
CA ALA A 563 -66.66 13.35 9.95
C ALA A 563 -67.14 13.91 11.29
N ASN A 564 -66.44 13.54 12.40
CA ASN A 564 -66.74 14.04 13.73
C ASN A 564 -66.16 15.44 14.02
N ARG A 565 -65.61 16.12 13.06
CA ARG A 565 -65.13 17.50 13.16
C ARG A 565 -66.32 18.45 13.15
N LYS A 566 -66.60 19.07 14.31
CA LYS A 566 -67.52 20.21 14.45
C LYS A 566 -66.83 21.50 14.06
#